data_42a2d0115be286687ef42558435ad887
#
_entry.id   42a2d0115be286687ef42558435ad887
#
_cell.length_a   1.000
_cell.length_b   1.000
_cell.length_c   1.000
_cell.angle_alpha   90.00
_cell.angle_beta   90.00
_cell.angle_gamma   90.00
#
_symmetry.space_group_name_H-M   'P 1'
#
loop_
_entity.id
_entity.type
_entity.pdbx_description
1 polymer ?
#
loop_
_entity_poly.entity_id
_entity_poly.type
_entity_poly.pdbx_seq_one_letter_code
_entity_poly.pdbx_strand_id
1 'polypeptide(L)'
;MGRIGLRQTRDRLSLGYLVDLMEEVQADIAGLDLTRPDLPSIGVSGDIRVRPEQRKAFLDELQQTLQDLFTRYGGAEGDAFRLAVACYPKGDPDDRA
;
A
#
# COMPACT_ATOMS: atom_id res chain seq x y z
N MET A 1 -2.76 -22.21 -10.91
CA MET A 1 -3.72 -21.23 -10.45
C MET A 1 -3.79 -21.16 -8.94
N GLY A 2 -3.94 -22.28 -8.27
CA GLY A 2 -3.98 -22.25 -6.83
C GLY A 2 -2.76 -21.61 -6.21
N ARG A 3 -1.63 -21.76 -6.88
CA ARG A 3 -0.42 -21.23 -6.32
C ARG A 3 -0.33 -19.70 -6.45
N ILE A 4 -1.22 -19.11 -7.24
CA ILE A 4 -1.27 -17.67 -7.34
C ILE A 4 -1.64 -17.08 -6.00
N GLY A 5 -2.60 -17.67 -5.31
CA GLY A 5 -2.97 -17.20 -3.99
C GLY A 5 -1.83 -17.29 -3.00
N LEU A 6 -1.11 -18.41 -3.04
CA LEU A 6 0.04 -18.59 -2.18
C LEU A 6 1.12 -17.56 -2.47
N ARG A 7 1.38 -17.35 -3.75
CA ARG A 7 2.37 -16.37 -4.13
C ARG A 7 2.01 -14.99 -3.62
N GLN A 8 0.75 -14.62 -3.79
CA GLN A 8 0.31 -13.32 -3.34
C GLN A 8 0.50 -13.16 -1.85
N THR A 9 0.23 -14.21 -1.09
CA THR A 9 0.39 -14.14 0.35
C THR A 9 1.86 -13.88 0.72
N ARG A 10 2.77 -14.59 0.07
CA ARG A 10 4.19 -14.40 0.32
C ARG A 10 4.69 -13.08 -0.26
N ASP A 11 4.25 -12.80 -1.48
CA ASP A 11 4.79 -11.67 -2.22
C ASP A 11 4.38 -10.34 -1.61
N ARG A 12 3.36 -10.35 -0.77
CA ARG A 12 3.00 -9.12 -0.08
C ARG A 12 4.15 -8.50 0.68
N LEU A 13 5.13 -9.35 1.06
CA LEU A 13 6.27 -8.88 1.81
C LEU A 13 7.47 -8.65 0.91
N SER A 14 7.28 -8.69 -0.39
CA SER A 14 8.38 -8.56 -1.33
C SER A 14 8.25 -7.27 -2.13
N LEU A 15 9.38 -6.83 -2.66
CA LEU A 15 9.37 -5.65 -3.50
C LEU A 15 8.68 -5.91 -4.83
N GLY A 16 8.69 -7.17 -5.28
CA GLY A 16 7.98 -7.52 -6.50
C GLY A 16 6.49 -7.26 -6.38
N TYR A 17 5.94 -7.59 -5.22
CA TYR A 17 4.52 -7.32 -4.99
C TYR A 17 4.25 -5.82 -5.04
N LEU A 18 5.17 -5.01 -4.51
CA LEU A 18 4.99 -3.56 -4.50
C LEU A 18 4.99 -3.00 -5.91
N VAL A 19 5.85 -3.52 -6.78
CA VAL A 19 5.87 -3.08 -8.17
C VAL A 19 4.52 -3.36 -8.82
N ASP A 20 4.00 -4.56 -8.63
CA ASP A 20 2.71 -4.92 -9.19
C ASP A 20 1.60 -4.03 -8.62
N LEU A 21 1.65 -3.76 -7.32
CA LEU A 21 0.66 -2.91 -6.67
C LEU A 21 0.67 -1.52 -7.28
N MET A 22 1.85 -0.96 -7.50
CA MET A 22 1.96 0.38 -8.06
C MET A 22 1.42 0.42 -9.49
N GLU A 23 1.64 -0.64 -10.25
CA GLU A 23 1.10 -0.70 -11.60
C GLU A 23 -0.43 -0.72 -11.57
N GLU A 24 -1.01 -1.45 -10.62
CA GLU A 24 -2.46 -1.45 -10.47
C GLU A 24 -2.98 -0.06 -10.12
N VAL A 25 -2.27 0.63 -9.23
CA VAL A 25 -2.68 1.98 -8.84
C VAL A 25 -2.64 2.91 -10.05
N GLN A 26 -1.60 2.82 -10.86
CA GLN A 26 -1.51 3.63 -12.05
C GLN A 26 -2.64 3.34 -13.02
N ALA A 27 -2.98 2.07 -13.18
CA ALA A 27 -4.07 1.70 -14.08
C ALA A 27 -5.40 2.23 -13.57
N ASP A 28 -5.63 2.14 -12.27
CA ASP A 28 -6.86 2.67 -11.68
C ASP A 28 -6.98 4.16 -11.94
N ILE A 29 -5.91 4.90 -11.70
CA ILE A 29 -5.92 6.35 -11.86
C ILE A 29 -6.11 6.72 -13.33
N ALA A 30 -5.47 5.99 -14.23
CA ALA A 30 -5.58 6.28 -15.64
C ALA A 30 -7.01 6.09 -16.14
N GLY A 31 -7.81 5.26 -15.46
CA GLY A 31 -9.20 5.06 -15.84
C GLY A 31 -10.15 6.12 -15.29
N LEU A 32 -9.65 7.03 -14.46
CA LEU A 32 -10.50 8.08 -13.90
C LEU A 32 -10.56 9.27 -14.85
N ASP A 33 -11.64 10.02 -14.74
CA ASP A 33 -11.79 11.26 -15.49
C ASP A 33 -11.04 12.36 -14.73
N LEU A 34 -9.80 12.58 -15.13
CA LEU A 34 -8.94 13.52 -14.42
C LEU A 34 -9.32 14.97 -14.59
N THR A 35 -10.31 15.23 -15.49
CA THR A 35 -10.79 16.60 -15.64
C THR A 35 -11.85 16.96 -14.61
N ARG A 36 -12.30 15.99 -13.84
CA ARG A 36 -13.32 16.25 -12.82
C ARG A 36 -12.65 16.70 -11.53
N PRO A 37 -12.96 17.91 -11.07
CA PRO A 37 -12.36 18.41 -9.84
C PRO A 37 -13.02 17.88 -8.58
N ASP A 38 -14.16 17.19 -8.73
CA ASP A 38 -14.95 16.75 -7.60
C ASP A 38 -14.68 15.30 -7.19
N LEU A 39 -13.70 14.65 -7.81
CA LEU A 39 -13.34 13.30 -7.39
C LEU A 39 -12.62 13.35 -6.05
N PRO A 40 -13.22 12.77 -5.00
CA PRO A 40 -12.57 12.81 -3.68
C PRO A 40 -11.37 11.89 -3.66
N SER A 41 -10.23 12.44 -3.33
CA SER A 41 -9.01 11.66 -3.31
C SER A 41 -8.01 12.29 -2.36
N ILE A 42 -7.07 11.46 -1.91
CA ILE A 42 -6.00 11.92 -1.04
C ILE A 42 -4.75 11.12 -1.36
N GLY A 43 -3.63 11.80 -1.39
CA GLY A 43 -2.35 11.16 -1.54
C GLY A 43 -1.42 11.63 -0.44
N VAL A 44 -0.71 10.67 0.16
CA VAL A 44 0.18 10.99 1.28
C VAL A 44 1.49 10.25 1.07
N SER A 45 2.59 10.93 1.26
CA SER A 45 3.88 10.29 1.28
C SER A 45 4.77 11.00 2.28
N GLY A 46 5.75 10.29 2.79
CA GLY A 46 6.67 10.83 3.76
C GLY A 46 7.66 9.78 4.16
N ASP A 47 8.66 10.20 4.90
CA ASP A 47 9.69 9.29 5.39
C ASP A 47 9.47 9.04 6.86
N ILE A 48 9.59 7.77 7.25
CA ILE A 48 9.52 7.38 8.65
C ILE A 48 10.84 6.70 8.98
N ARG A 49 11.42 7.07 10.12
CA ARG A 49 12.68 6.47 10.56
C ARG A 49 12.41 5.60 11.77
N VAL A 50 12.85 4.35 11.68
CA VAL A 50 12.58 3.37 12.73
C VAL A 50 13.87 2.64 13.04
N ARG A 51 14.18 2.49 14.31
CA ARG A 51 15.35 1.75 14.71
C ARG A 51 15.16 0.27 14.38
N PRO A 52 16.24 -0.46 14.09
CA PRO A 52 16.12 -1.88 13.76
C PRO A 52 15.32 -2.69 14.78
N GLU A 53 15.50 -2.39 16.08
CA GLU A 53 14.80 -3.14 17.11
C GLU A 53 13.33 -2.81 17.18
N GLN A 54 12.89 -1.71 16.56
CA GLN A 54 11.50 -1.31 16.55
C GLN A 54 10.80 -1.65 15.22
N ARG A 55 11.56 -2.19 14.28
CA ARG A 55 11.03 -2.40 12.92
C ARG A 55 9.80 -3.28 12.91
N LYS A 56 9.87 -4.40 13.64
CA LYS A 56 8.73 -5.31 13.66
C LYS A 56 7.51 -4.67 14.28
N ALA A 57 7.69 -3.95 15.39
CA ALA A 57 6.57 -3.31 16.06
C ALA A 57 5.93 -2.27 15.15
N PHE A 58 6.75 -1.52 14.42
CA PHE A 58 6.21 -0.52 13.50
C PHE A 58 5.37 -1.15 12.40
N LEU A 59 5.90 -2.21 11.79
CA LEU A 59 5.18 -2.86 10.70
C LEU A 59 3.91 -3.52 11.20
N ASP A 60 3.95 -4.11 12.38
CA ASP A 60 2.77 -4.72 12.98
C ASP A 60 1.70 -3.66 13.25
N GLU A 61 2.12 -2.51 13.76
CA GLU A 61 1.18 -1.43 14.04
C GLU A 61 0.55 -0.89 12.76
N LEU A 62 1.36 -0.75 11.72
CA LEU A 62 0.86 -0.30 10.43
C LEU A 62 -0.18 -1.26 9.89
N GLN A 63 0.14 -2.56 9.92
CA GLN A 63 -0.80 -3.56 9.45
C GLN A 63 -2.10 -3.54 10.24
N GLN A 64 -1.99 -3.41 11.56
CA GLN A 64 -3.17 -3.40 12.40
C GLN A 64 -4.05 -2.18 12.12
N THR A 65 -3.42 -1.03 11.94
CA THR A 65 -4.15 0.19 11.65
C THR A 65 -4.92 0.07 10.35
N LEU A 66 -4.27 -0.48 9.33
CA LEU A 66 -4.92 -0.66 8.03
C LEU A 66 -6.03 -1.70 8.12
N GLN A 67 -5.78 -2.77 8.86
CA GLN A 67 -6.80 -3.80 9.04
C GLN A 67 -8.05 -3.22 9.69
N ASP A 68 -7.86 -2.36 10.68
CA ASP A 68 -8.99 -1.72 11.35
C ASP A 68 -9.81 -0.88 10.40
N LEU A 69 -9.14 -0.15 9.50
CA LEU A 69 -9.85 0.66 8.51
C LEU A 69 -10.64 -0.23 7.55
N PHE A 70 -10.03 -1.29 7.06
CA PHE A 70 -10.72 -2.18 6.13
C PHE A 70 -11.90 -2.86 6.81
N THR A 71 -11.77 -3.20 8.09
CA THR A 71 -12.88 -3.79 8.82
C THR A 71 -14.01 -2.80 9.00
N ARG A 72 -13.65 -1.56 9.33
CA ARG A 72 -14.67 -0.55 9.63
C ARG A 72 -15.42 -0.11 8.39
N TYR A 73 -14.74 0.00 7.26
CA TYR A 73 -15.33 0.55 6.05
C TYR A 73 -15.41 -0.43 4.90
N GLY A 74 -15.15 -1.70 5.15
CA GLY A 74 -15.09 -2.68 4.09
C GLY A 74 -16.44 -3.27 3.68
N GLY A 75 -17.53 -2.57 3.97
CA GLY A 75 -18.84 -3.06 3.58
C GLY A 75 -19.08 -3.05 2.10
N ALA A 76 -20.25 -3.54 1.71
CA ALA A 76 -20.59 -3.65 0.30
C ALA A 76 -21.35 -2.44 -0.23
N GLU A 77 -21.70 -1.50 0.64
CA GLU A 77 -22.52 -0.36 0.25
C GLU A 77 -21.69 0.90 0.19
N GLY A 78 -22.12 1.82 -0.67
CA GLY A 78 -21.46 3.09 -0.80
C GLY A 78 -20.46 3.10 -1.92
N ASP A 79 -19.74 4.20 -2.02
CA ASP A 79 -18.74 4.38 -3.07
C ASP A 79 -17.49 3.56 -2.73
N ALA A 80 -16.93 2.95 -3.74
CA ALA A 80 -15.71 2.16 -3.57
C ALA A 80 -14.49 3.04 -3.75
N PHE A 81 -13.56 2.94 -2.82
CA PHE A 81 -12.28 3.62 -2.92
C PHE A 81 -11.18 2.59 -2.87
N ARG A 82 -10.18 2.77 -3.71
CA ARG A 82 -8.99 1.94 -3.64
C ARG A 82 -8.03 2.56 -2.63
N LEU A 83 -7.72 1.82 -1.59
CA LEU A 83 -6.69 2.23 -0.64
C LEU A 83 -5.50 1.31 -0.85
N ALA A 84 -4.43 1.87 -1.36
CA ALA A 84 -3.21 1.12 -1.60
C ALA A 84 -2.09 1.79 -0.80
N VAL A 85 -1.37 0.98 -0.06
CA VAL A 85 -0.30 1.47 0.80
C VAL A 85 0.96 0.70 0.50
N ALA A 86 2.06 1.41 0.33
CA ALA A 86 3.37 0.81 0.16
C ALA A 86 4.31 1.40 1.19
N CYS A 87 4.93 0.53 1.97
CA CYS A 87 5.93 0.92 2.96
C CYS A 87 7.16 0.07 2.70
N TYR A 88 8.27 0.70 2.41
CA TYR A 88 9.44 -0.03 1.95
C TYR A 88 10.69 0.71 2.40
N PRO A 89 11.84 0.01 2.48
CA PRO A 89 13.08 0.67 2.84
C PRO A 89 13.47 1.67 1.76
N LYS A 90 13.65 2.90 2.16
CA LYS A 90 14.07 3.91 1.21
C LYS A 90 15.59 3.82 1.03
N GLY A 91 16.00 3.67 -0.20
CA GLY A 91 17.42 3.61 -0.49
C GLY A 91 18.11 4.92 -0.14
N ASP A 92 19.17 4.81 0.63
CA ASP A 92 19.98 5.97 1.01
C ASP A 92 21.30 5.87 0.27
N PRO A 93 21.72 6.92 -0.43
CA PRO A 93 22.99 6.85 -1.13
C PRO A 93 24.16 6.42 -0.25
N ASP A 94 24.14 6.83 1.01
CA ASP A 94 25.19 6.47 1.94
C ASP A 94 25.15 4.99 2.28
N ASP A 95 23.98 4.40 2.30
CA ASP A 95 23.82 2.99 2.65
C ASP A 95 24.42 2.09 1.58
N ARG A 96 24.48 2.58 0.37
CA ARG A 96 24.99 1.79 -0.73
C ARG A 96 26.50 1.87 -0.86
N ALA A 97 27.08 2.79 -0.16
CA ALA A 97 28.54 2.88 -0.16
C ALA A 97 29.15 1.81 0.72
#